data_d45f7d244f2212583176da2de02fbbf9
#
_entry.id   d45f7d244f2212583176da2de02fbbf9
#
_cell.length_a   1.000
_cell.length_b   1.000
_cell.length_c   1.000
_cell.angle_alpha   90.00
_cell.angle_beta   90.00
_cell.angle_gamma   90.00
#
_symmetry.space_group_name_H-M   'P 1'
#
loop_
_entity.id
_entity.type
_entity.pdbx_description
1 polymer ?
#
loop_
_entity_poly.entity_id
_entity_poly.type
_entity_poly.pdbx_seq_one_letter_code
_entity_poly.pdbx_strand_id
1 'polypeptide(L)'
;MKAIIYRDNGGPDVLQLVERDRPTPAPGEVRVRVAVSGVNPTDWQARSGVAHRKLFSEITPHLDGAGVIDAVGDGVDPSRVGQRVWLFMAAAGRPTGTAAEFTVVPADQAVPLPDEASFDVGASLGVPALTAHRALTVAEDGPRRLHPGVLDGKVVLAAGGAGAVGHAVIQLARWAGATVIGTVSGPQKAKLAIAAGAHHVINYREGDPAAAIRAIAPDGVDIVAEVALGANLALDLAVLRTRGTIATYANQGGHAVELNVGQNMVLNTRLQFLVLYTAGPQARAAAVEDVAVAIRDGALPVGEEHGLPLHRFPLHRTADAHRAVETGAVGKVLVDVTP
;
A
#
# COMPACT_ATOMS: atom_id res chain seq x y z
N MET A 1 20.53 11.58 -16.78
CA MET A 1 20.05 11.04 -15.54
C MET A 1 20.18 9.52 -15.49
N LYS A 2 20.39 8.94 -14.32
CA LYS A 2 20.37 7.49 -14.12
C LYS A 2 18.94 6.99 -13.95
N ALA A 3 18.64 5.83 -14.52
CA ALA A 3 17.35 5.17 -14.40
C ALA A 3 17.53 3.64 -14.47
N ILE A 4 16.65 2.91 -13.79
CA ILE A 4 16.51 1.47 -13.98
C ILE A 4 15.46 1.22 -15.03
N ILE A 5 15.75 0.30 -15.94
CA ILE A 5 14.80 -0.13 -16.97
C ILE A 5 14.76 -1.64 -17.09
N TYR A 6 13.67 -2.14 -17.68
CA TYR A 6 13.63 -3.49 -18.24
C TYR A 6 12.87 -3.48 -19.59
N ARG A 7 13.31 -4.36 -20.51
CA ARG A 7 12.73 -4.52 -21.85
C ARG A 7 11.98 -5.83 -22.00
N ASP A 8 12.40 -6.85 -21.26
CA ASP A 8 11.79 -8.17 -21.27
C ASP A 8 11.26 -8.52 -19.87
N ASN A 9 10.18 -9.28 -19.83
CA ASN A 9 9.73 -9.86 -18.58
C ASN A 9 10.71 -10.96 -18.14
N GLY A 10 10.91 -11.11 -16.84
CA GLY A 10 11.83 -12.13 -16.32
C GLY A 10 12.15 -11.99 -14.85
N GLY A 11 13.24 -12.60 -14.41
CA GLY A 11 13.78 -12.47 -13.06
C GLY A 11 14.36 -11.08 -12.78
N PRO A 12 14.82 -10.79 -11.53
CA PRO A 12 15.38 -9.49 -11.17
C PRO A 12 16.53 -9.00 -12.08
N ASP A 13 17.24 -9.92 -12.70
CA ASP A 13 18.41 -9.64 -13.53
C ASP A 13 18.09 -8.94 -14.87
N VAL A 14 16.79 -8.84 -15.26
CA VAL A 14 16.37 -8.05 -16.42
C VAL A 14 16.41 -6.55 -16.15
N LEU A 15 16.56 -6.13 -14.89
CA LEU A 15 16.66 -4.73 -14.49
C LEU A 15 18.07 -4.20 -14.78
N GLN A 16 18.15 -3.15 -15.57
CA GLN A 16 19.41 -2.56 -16.04
C GLN A 16 19.49 -1.09 -15.63
N LEU A 17 20.62 -0.68 -15.07
CA LEU A 17 20.93 0.73 -14.87
C LEU A 17 21.39 1.34 -16.20
N VAL A 18 20.75 2.42 -16.61
CA VAL A 18 21.07 3.16 -17.83
C VAL A 18 21.19 4.65 -17.57
N GLU A 19 21.90 5.35 -18.46
CA GLU A 19 21.87 6.81 -18.53
C GLU A 19 20.94 7.26 -19.66
N ARG A 20 20.22 8.34 -19.42
CA ARG A 20 19.28 8.95 -20.39
C ARG A 20 19.07 10.43 -20.11
N ASP A 21 18.44 11.12 -21.04
CA ASP A 21 18.05 12.51 -20.87
C ASP A 21 16.98 12.66 -19.77
N ARG A 22 16.95 13.82 -19.14
CA ARG A 22 15.88 14.14 -18.20
C ARG A 22 14.57 14.31 -18.96
N PRO A 23 13.45 13.70 -18.49
CA PRO A 23 12.17 13.87 -19.14
C PRO A 23 11.66 15.31 -18.99
N THR A 24 10.94 15.80 -19.99
CA THR A 24 10.23 17.08 -19.92
C THR A 24 8.78 16.83 -19.55
N PRO A 25 8.21 17.51 -18.55
CA PRO A 25 6.80 17.35 -18.20
C PRO A 25 5.91 17.89 -19.33
N ALA A 26 4.92 17.11 -19.73
CA ALA A 26 3.87 17.53 -20.65
C ALA A 26 2.86 18.47 -19.94
N PRO A 27 1.93 19.13 -20.68
CA PRO A 27 0.87 19.91 -20.06
C PRO A 27 0.10 19.10 -19.01
N GLY A 28 -0.11 19.68 -17.82
CA GLY A 28 -0.75 19.03 -16.67
C GLY A 28 0.14 18.07 -15.88
N GLU A 29 1.40 17.88 -16.25
CA GLU A 29 2.37 17.04 -15.55
C GLU A 29 3.38 17.84 -14.73
N VAL A 30 3.99 17.17 -13.77
CA VAL A 30 5.16 17.65 -13.04
C VAL A 30 6.33 16.70 -13.19
N ARG A 31 7.55 17.23 -13.20
CA ARG A 31 8.76 16.42 -13.07
C ARG A 31 9.21 16.46 -11.62
N VAL A 32 9.51 15.29 -11.07
CA VAL A 32 9.98 15.13 -9.71
C VAL A 32 11.40 14.58 -9.73
N ARG A 33 12.31 15.27 -9.03
CA ARG A 33 13.60 14.72 -8.65
C ARG A 33 13.36 13.76 -7.49
N VAL A 34 13.47 12.47 -7.76
CA VAL A 34 13.16 11.41 -6.80
C VAL A 34 14.29 11.29 -5.78
N ALA A 35 13.96 11.35 -4.51
CA ALA A 35 14.88 11.07 -3.42
C ALA A 35 14.84 9.58 -3.05
N VAL A 36 13.65 9.05 -2.83
CA VAL A 36 13.43 7.66 -2.43
C VAL A 36 12.31 7.05 -3.29
N SER A 37 12.52 5.84 -3.77
CA SER A 37 11.57 5.05 -4.52
C SER A 37 11.10 3.85 -3.70
N GLY A 38 9.79 3.63 -3.61
CA GLY A 38 9.19 2.53 -2.85
C GLY A 38 8.91 1.31 -3.72
N VAL A 39 9.34 0.14 -3.29
CA VAL A 39 9.10 -1.13 -3.99
C VAL A 39 7.91 -1.87 -3.38
N ASN A 40 7.01 -2.36 -4.22
CA ASN A 40 5.82 -3.12 -3.85
C ASN A 40 5.80 -4.50 -4.51
N PRO A 41 5.04 -5.47 -3.99
CA PRO A 41 4.86 -6.77 -4.66
C PRO A 41 4.39 -6.64 -6.11
N THR A 42 3.52 -5.68 -6.42
CA THR A 42 3.02 -5.43 -7.77
C THR A 42 4.12 -5.03 -8.76
N ASP A 43 5.22 -4.41 -8.30
CA ASP A 43 6.34 -4.01 -9.17
C ASP A 43 7.11 -5.23 -9.69
N TRP A 44 7.42 -6.20 -8.82
CA TRP A 44 8.07 -7.43 -9.28
C TRP A 44 7.12 -8.33 -10.09
N GLN A 45 5.82 -8.35 -9.74
CA GLN A 45 4.81 -9.09 -10.51
C GLN A 45 4.66 -8.53 -11.92
N ALA A 46 4.68 -7.20 -12.09
CA ALA A 46 4.67 -6.56 -13.40
C ALA A 46 5.95 -6.88 -14.19
N ARG A 47 7.13 -6.77 -13.55
CA ARG A 47 8.41 -7.10 -14.17
C ARG A 47 8.49 -8.58 -14.58
N SER A 48 8.02 -9.50 -13.75
CA SER A 48 8.06 -10.94 -14.05
C SER A 48 7.05 -11.37 -15.12
N GLY A 49 6.02 -10.55 -15.38
CA GLY A 49 4.94 -10.88 -16.32
C GLY A 49 3.81 -11.70 -15.71
N VAL A 50 3.84 -11.96 -14.40
CA VAL A 50 2.78 -12.76 -13.71
C VAL A 50 1.47 -11.99 -13.63
N ALA A 51 1.51 -10.67 -13.39
CA ALA A 51 0.30 -9.89 -13.12
C ALA A 51 -0.35 -9.31 -14.39
N HIS A 52 0.43 -8.81 -15.34
CA HIS A 52 -0.09 -8.06 -16.50
C HIS A 52 0.81 -8.19 -17.72
N ARG A 53 0.17 -8.09 -18.90
CA ARG A 53 0.93 -7.94 -20.14
C ARG A 53 1.68 -6.60 -20.14
N LYS A 54 2.98 -6.65 -20.47
CA LYS A 54 3.81 -5.45 -20.67
C LYS A 54 3.22 -4.58 -21.78
N LEU A 55 2.95 -3.30 -21.48
CA LEU A 55 2.32 -2.36 -22.40
C LEU A 55 3.33 -1.57 -23.24
N PHE A 56 4.57 -1.45 -22.79
CA PHE A 56 5.62 -0.64 -23.41
C PHE A 56 6.85 -1.48 -23.71
N SER A 57 7.58 -1.13 -24.74
CA SER A 57 8.84 -1.82 -25.14
C SER A 57 9.91 -1.73 -24.04
N GLU A 58 9.90 -0.64 -23.27
CA GLU A 58 10.83 -0.37 -22.18
C GLU A 58 10.07 0.28 -21.02
N ILE A 59 10.37 -0.10 -19.79
CA ILE A 59 9.70 0.39 -18.58
C ILE A 59 10.73 0.71 -17.50
N THR A 60 10.62 1.88 -16.90
CA THR A 60 11.22 2.20 -15.60
C THR A 60 10.21 1.79 -14.52
N PRO A 61 10.55 0.86 -13.60
CA PRO A 61 9.61 0.34 -12.62
C PRO A 61 9.33 1.31 -11.47
N HIS A 62 8.48 0.87 -10.59
CA HIS A 62 8.01 1.41 -9.31
C HIS A 62 6.91 2.45 -9.45
N LEU A 63 5.91 2.23 -8.61
CA LEU A 63 4.69 3.03 -8.54
C LEU A 63 4.77 4.15 -7.51
N ASP A 64 5.52 3.93 -6.42
CA ASP A 64 5.60 4.79 -5.25
C ASP A 64 6.96 5.45 -5.15
N GLY A 65 6.99 6.66 -4.62
CA GLY A 65 8.23 7.38 -4.36
C GLY A 65 7.97 8.70 -3.64
N ALA A 66 9.05 9.39 -3.34
CA ALA A 66 8.99 10.74 -2.79
C ALA A 66 10.19 11.55 -3.27
N GLY A 67 10.03 12.86 -3.34
CA GLY A 67 11.07 13.75 -3.82
C GLY A 67 10.60 15.19 -3.88
N VAL A 68 11.21 15.97 -4.78
CA VAL A 68 10.93 17.40 -4.93
C VAL A 68 10.58 17.70 -6.38
N ILE A 69 9.51 18.44 -6.62
CA ILE A 69 9.15 18.93 -7.95
C ILE A 69 10.26 19.89 -8.41
N ASP A 70 10.88 19.62 -9.57
CA ASP A 70 11.92 20.47 -10.14
C ASP A 70 11.50 21.17 -11.44
N ALA A 71 10.40 20.72 -12.05
CA ALA A 71 9.80 21.38 -13.20
C ALA A 71 8.30 21.07 -13.29
N VAL A 72 7.55 21.97 -13.89
CA VAL A 72 6.11 21.82 -14.16
C VAL A 72 5.82 22.01 -15.64
N GLY A 73 4.84 21.29 -16.17
CA GLY A 73 4.31 21.47 -17.52
C GLY A 73 3.26 22.58 -17.56
N ASP A 74 2.85 22.94 -18.78
CA ASP A 74 1.82 23.96 -19.01
C ASP A 74 0.52 23.61 -18.23
N GLY A 75 -0.12 24.64 -17.68
CA GLY A 75 -1.36 24.49 -16.90
C GLY A 75 -1.18 24.06 -15.45
N VAL A 76 0.04 23.78 -14.99
CA VAL A 76 0.37 23.53 -13.58
C VAL A 76 0.93 24.81 -12.96
N ASP A 77 0.52 25.10 -11.71
CA ASP A 77 1.01 26.26 -10.96
C ASP A 77 2.55 26.22 -10.82
N PRO A 78 3.28 27.22 -11.32
CA PRO A 78 4.74 27.28 -11.23
C PRO A 78 5.26 27.33 -9.77
N SER A 79 4.47 27.78 -8.82
CA SER A 79 4.84 27.80 -7.41
C SER A 79 5.05 26.43 -6.79
N ARG A 80 4.64 25.36 -7.48
CA ARG A 80 4.89 23.97 -7.08
C ARG A 80 6.36 23.55 -7.24
N VAL A 81 7.17 24.27 -8.00
CA VAL A 81 8.61 24.01 -8.10
C VAL A 81 9.24 24.22 -6.72
N GLY A 82 10.00 23.24 -6.27
CA GLY A 82 10.56 23.16 -4.91
C GLY A 82 9.68 22.45 -3.90
N GLN A 83 8.43 22.14 -4.22
CA GLN A 83 7.50 21.44 -3.34
C GLN A 83 7.96 20.01 -3.08
N ARG A 84 8.01 19.59 -1.81
CA ARG A 84 8.19 18.20 -1.40
C ARG A 84 6.91 17.43 -1.67
N VAL A 85 7.03 16.25 -2.26
CA VAL A 85 5.87 15.42 -2.65
C VAL A 85 6.11 13.94 -2.40
N TRP A 86 5.02 13.23 -2.18
CA TRP A 86 4.97 11.78 -2.36
C TRP A 86 4.19 11.45 -3.63
N LEU A 87 4.58 10.34 -4.24
CA LEU A 87 4.08 9.88 -5.53
C LEU A 87 3.34 8.57 -5.39
N PHE A 88 2.29 8.41 -6.18
CA PHE A 88 1.57 7.16 -6.30
C PHE A 88 1.25 6.83 -7.76
N MET A 89 1.21 5.56 -8.08
CA MET A 89 0.88 5.06 -9.42
C MET A 89 1.76 5.63 -10.54
N ALA A 90 3.01 6.01 -10.28
CA ALA A 90 3.89 6.65 -11.26
C ALA A 90 4.06 5.83 -12.55
N ALA A 91 4.25 4.50 -12.46
CA ALA A 91 4.37 3.59 -13.61
C ALA A 91 3.01 3.03 -14.10
N ALA A 92 1.87 3.42 -13.52
CA ALA A 92 0.59 2.85 -13.91
C ALA A 92 0.12 3.38 -15.27
N GLY A 93 0.10 2.51 -16.28
CA GLY A 93 -0.25 2.89 -17.66
C GLY A 93 0.78 3.78 -18.35
N ARG A 94 2.01 3.86 -17.82
CA ARG A 94 3.13 4.66 -18.33
C ARG A 94 4.44 3.89 -18.31
N PRO A 95 5.42 4.25 -19.17
CA PRO A 95 6.73 3.63 -19.14
C PRO A 95 7.68 4.20 -18.08
N THR A 96 7.27 5.25 -17.34
CA THR A 96 8.12 6.01 -16.43
C THR A 96 7.66 5.82 -14.97
N GLY A 97 8.46 5.12 -14.17
CA GLY A 97 8.26 4.94 -12.73
C GLY A 97 9.27 5.72 -11.90
N THR A 98 9.33 5.43 -10.61
CA THR A 98 10.17 6.16 -9.65
C THR A 98 11.57 5.58 -9.47
N ALA A 99 11.92 4.46 -10.12
CA ALA A 99 13.28 3.91 -10.11
C ALA A 99 14.24 4.69 -11.03
N ALA A 100 14.23 6.00 -10.93
CA ALA A 100 15.04 6.94 -11.74
C ALA A 100 15.25 8.24 -10.96
N GLU A 101 16.37 8.95 -11.25
CA GLU A 101 16.66 10.26 -10.64
C GLU A 101 15.56 11.29 -10.88
N PHE A 102 14.86 11.19 -12.03
CA PHE A 102 13.72 12.04 -12.36
C PHE A 102 12.61 11.20 -12.99
N THR A 103 11.38 11.50 -12.57
CA THR A 103 10.18 10.94 -13.17
C THR A 103 9.20 12.05 -13.52
N VAL A 104 8.27 11.79 -14.46
CA VAL A 104 7.16 12.68 -14.77
C VAL A 104 5.85 11.99 -14.45
N VAL A 105 4.95 12.71 -13.80
CA VAL A 105 3.62 12.22 -13.42
C VAL A 105 2.58 13.34 -13.61
N PRO A 106 1.28 13.02 -13.78
CA PRO A 106 0.22 14.00 -13.63
C PRO A 106 0.34 14.75 -12.31
N ALA A 107 0.04 16.03 -12.32
CA ALA A 107 0.20 16.91 -11.17
C ALA A 107 -0.59 16.46 -9.93
N ASP A 108 -1.71 15.75 -10.11
CA ASP A 108 -2.54 15.19 -9.03
C ASP A 108 -1.94 13.90 -8.42
N GLN A 109 -0.96 13.29 -9.07
CA GLN A 109 -0.23 12.12 -8.53
C GLN A 109 1.04 12.51 -7.76
N ALA A 110 1.38 13.78 -7.72
CA ALA A 110 2.44 14.36 -6.90
C ALA A 110 1.80 15.14 -5.75
N VAL A 111 1.58 14.47 -4.63
CA VAL A 111 0.85 15.00 -3.46
C VAL A 111 1.81 15.69 -2.51
N PRO A 112 1.48 16.87 -1.97
CA PRO A 112 2.33 17.56 -1.01
C PRO A 112 2.72 16.68 0.19
N LEU A 113 4.01 16.63 0.50
CA LEU A 113 4.55 15.96 1.67
C LEU A 113 4.98 17.02 2.70
N PRO A 114 4.43 17.02 3.92
CA PRO A 114 4.82 17.96 4.98
C PRO A 114 6.33 17.94 5.25
N ASP A 115 6.87 19.05 5.71
CA ASP A 115 8.31 19.17 5.97
C ASP A 115 8.77 18.24 7.09
N GLU A 116 7.92 17.97 8.05
CA GLU A 116 8.17 17.05 9.17
C GLU A 116 8.18 15.57 8.75
N ALA A 117 7.53 15.23 7.64
CA ALA A 117 7.52 13.86 7.12
C ALA A 117 8.76 13.59 6.27
N SER A 118 9.45 12.49 6.52
CA SER A 118 10.61 12.07 5.73
C SER A 118 10.19 11.59 4.33
N PHE A 119 11.12 11.56 3.37
CA PHE A 119 10.89 10.93 2.08
C PHE A 119 10.65 9.42 2.20
N ASP A 120 11.14 8.78 3.27
CA ASP A 120 10.84 7.37 3.55
C ASP A 120 9.36 7.15 3.85
N VAL A 121 8.76 8.03 4.64
CA VAL A 121 7.30 8.06 4.83
C VAL A 121 6.62 8.20 3.46
N GLY A 122 6.97 9.23 2.69
CA GLY A 122 6.38 9.49 1.38
C GLY A 122 6.46 8.29 0.42
N ALA A 123 7.63 7.64 0.33
CA ALA A 123 7.85 6.48 -0.53
C ALA A 123 7.18 5.18 -0.03
N SER A 124 6.65 5.20 1.18
CA SER A 124 5.96 4.05 1.78
C SER A 124 4.43 4.12 1.68
N LEU A 125 3.87 5.26 1.22
CA LEU A 125 2.43 5.53 1.28
C LEU A 125 1.65 5.04 0.06
N GLY A 126 2.09 5.35 -1.15
CA GLY A 126 1.33 5.19 -2.38
C GLY A 126 0.41 3.97 -2.42
N VAL A 127 0.89 2.86 -2.93
CA VAL A 127 0.09 1.62 -3.00
C VAL A 127 -0.38 1.15 -1.62
N PRO A 128 0.45 1.09 -0.55
CA PRO A 128 0.01 0.55 0.73
C PRO A 128 -1.09 1.36 1.41
N ALA A 129 -0.91 2.67 1.60
CA ALA A 129 -1.85 3.48 2.35
C ALA A 129 -3.16 3.73 1.59
N LEU A 130 -3.09 3.93 0.26
CA LEU A 130 -4.30 4.10 -0.55
C LEU A 130 -5.11 2.80 -0.64
N THR A 131 -4.45 1.63 -0.67
CA THR A 131 -5.12 0.32 -0.59
C THR A 131 -5.77 0.12 0.78
N ALA A 132 -5.06 0.44 1.86
CA ALA A 132 -5.58 0.37 3.22
C ALA A 132 -6.79 1.29 3.41
N HIS A 133 -6.71 2.55 2.96
CA HIS A 133 -7.85 3.47 2.98
C HIS A 133 -9.05 2.88 2.25
N ARG A 134 -8.84 2.34 1.05
CA ARG A 134 -9.94 1.73 0.29
C ARG A 134 -10.55 0.53 1.01
N ALA A 135 -9.75 -0.33 1.63
CA ALA A 135 -10.25 -1.46 2.40
C ALA A 135 -11.14 -1.02 3.58
N LEU A 136 -10.82 0.10 4.22
CA LEU A 136 -11.58 0.67 5.33
C LEU A 136 -12.83 1.46 4.91
N THR A 137 -12.99 1.79 3.62
CA THR A 137 -14.08 2.65 3.11
C THR A 137 -15.02 1.95 2.12
N VAL A 138 -14.98 0.61 2.04
CA VAL A 138 -15.87 -0.16 1.15
C VAL A 138 -17.06 -0.79 1.86
N ALA A 139 -17.14 -0.71 3.18
CA ALA A 139 -18.28 -1.25 3.92
C ALA A 139 -19.56 -0.51 3.53
N GLU A 140 -20.67 -1.25 3.39
CA GLU A 140 -21.96 -0.69 2.97
C GLU A 140 -22.46 0.39 3.93
N ASP A 141 -22.37 0.11 5.23
CA ASP A 141 -22.74 1.03 6.31
C ASP A 141 -21.52 1.81 6.86
N GLY A 142 -20.40 1.78 6.12
CA GLY A 142 -19.16 2.44 6.53
C GLY A 142 -18.96 3.83 5.93
N PRO A 143 -17.96 4.54 6.40
CA PRO A 143 -17.62 5.84 5.87
C PRO A 143 -17.03 5.74 4.45
N ARG A 144 -17.23 6.78 3.64
CA ARG A 144 -16.54 6.95 2.35
C ARG A 144 -15.25 7.76 2.48
N ARG A 145 -15.03 8.39 3.63
CA ARG A 145 -13.87 9.22 3.99
C ARG A 145 -13.37 8.79 5.36
N LEU A 146 -12.06 8.88 5.58
CA LEU A 146 -11.45 8.65 6.88
C LEU A 146 -11.06 9.97 7.54
N HIS A 147 -11.37 10.07 8.81
CA HIS A 147 -10.96 11.15 9.70
C HIS A 147 -11.03 10.64 11.15
N PRO A 148 -10.41 11.32 12.11
CA PRO A 148 -10.50 10.92 13.52
C PRO A 148 -11.95 10.70 13.98
N GLY A 149 -12.19 9.57 14.65
CA GLY A 149 -13.47 9.20 15.24
C GLY A 149 -14.51 8.59 14.27
N VAL A 150 -14.27 8.58 12.95
CA VAL A 150 -15.27 8.09 11.98
C VAL A 150 -15.52 6.58 12.08
N LEU A 151 -14.58 5.83 12.65
CA LEU A 151 -14.69 4.39 12.92
C LEU A 151 -14.85 4.07 14.43
N ASP A 152 -15.27 5.04 15.24
CA ASP A 152 -15.53 4.80 16.66
C ASP A 152 -16.53 3.66 16.84
N GLY A 153 -16.23 2.75 17.76
CA GLY A 153 -17.05 1.56 18.04
C GLY A 153 -16.98 0.46 16.97
N LYS A 154 -16.17 0.63 15.93
CA LYS A 154 -15.91 -0.42 14.92
C LYS A 154 -14.73 -1.28 15.30
N VAL A 155 -14.77 -2.56 14.91
CA VAL A 155 -13.65 -3.49 15.04
C VAL A 155 -13.13 -3.84 13.66
N VAL A 156 -11.82 -3.63 13.45
CA VAL A 156 -11.12 -3.91 12.18
C VAL A 156 -10.14 -5.05 12.41
N LEU A 157 -10.19 -6.07 11.56
CA LEU A 157 -9.21 -7.14 11.48
C LEU A 157 -8.24 -6.84 10.33
N ALA A 158 -6.97 -6.64 10.65
CA ALA A 158 -5.89 -6.45 9.68
C ALA A 158 -5.16 -7.78 9.48
N ALA A 159 -5.49 -8.51 8.41
CA ALA A 159 -4.80 -9.74 8.05
C ALA A 159 -3.38 -9.43 7.57
N GLY A 160 -2.39 -10.14 8.13
CA GLY A 160 -0.99 -9.87 7.82
C GLY A 160 -0.50 -8.50 8.32
N GLY A 161 -0.80 -8.17 9.58
CA GLY A 161 -0.55 -6.85 10.18
C GLY A 161 0.89 -6.33 10.16
N ALA A 162 1.89 -7.19 9.88
CA ALA A 162 3.30 -6.79 9.73
C ALA A 162 3.72 -6.52 8.27
N GLY A 163 2.82 -6.67 7.29
CA GLY A 163 3.06 -6.27 5.90
C GLY A 163 2.76 -4.78 5.67
N ALA A 164 3.28 -4.18 4.60
CA ALA A 164 3.12 -2.73 4.36
C ALA A 164 1.65 -2.26 4.31
N VAL A 165 0.76 -3.01 3.64
CA VAL A 165 -0.67 -2.68 3.64
C VAL A 165 -1.31 -2.95 5.00
N GLY A 166 -1.02 -4.09 5.64
CA GLY A 166 -1.53 -4.41 6.98
C GLY A 166 -1.12 -3.38 8.03
N HIS A 167 0.12 -2.91 7.98
CA HIS A 167 0.63 -1.81 8.79
C HIS A 167 -0.20 -0.52 8.58
N ALA A 168 -0.39 -0.12 7.31
CA ALA A 168 -1.18 1.07 6.98
C ALA A 168 -2.66 0.92 7.40
N VAL A 169 -3.24 -0.28 7.31
CA VAL A 169 -4.59 -0.58 7.84
C VAL A 169 -4.64 -0.35 9.34
N ILE A 170 -3.66 -0.89 10.09
CA ILE A 170 -3.59 -0.71 11.55
C ILE A 170 -3.56 0.77 11.89
N GLN A 171 -2.66 1.53 11.27
CA GLN A 171 -2.47 2.94 11.56
C GLN A 171 -3.70 3.79 11.18
N LEU A 172 -4.23 3.63 9.97
CA LEU A 172 -5.40 4.39 9.51
C LEU A 172 -6.67 4.04 10.28
N ALA A 173 -6.91 2.75 10.57
CA ALA A 173 -8.06 2.32 11.34
C ALA A 173 -7.99 2.87 12.78
N ARG A 174 -6.80 2.87 13.38
CA ARG A 174 -6.56 3.42 14.70
C ARG A 174 -6.73 4.94 14.75
N TRP A 175 -6.18 5.66 13.76
CA TRP A 175 -6.38 7.11 13.61
C TRP A 175 -7.86 7.46 13.44
N ALA A 176 -8.62 6.61 12.75
CA ALA A 176 -10.05 6.76 12.54
C ALA A 176 -10.92 6.32 13.76
N GLY A 177 -10.32 5.81 14.86
CA GLY A 177 -11.01 5.47 16.11
C GLY A 177 -11.42 4.00 16.27
N ALA A 178 -11.09 3.12 15.33
CA ALA A 178 -11.45 1.70 15.42
C ALA A 178 -10.64 0.95 16.47
N THR A 179 -11.23 -0.11 17.05
CA THR A 179 -10.48 -1.18 17.70
C THR A 179 -9.83 -2.05 16.64
N VAL A 180 -8.51 -2.23 16.68
CA VAL A 180 -7.75 -2.94 15.65
C VAL A 180 -7.18 -4.24 16.19
N ILE A 181 -7.48 -5.34 15.50
CA ILE A 181 -6.92 -6.67 15.73
C ILE A 181 -5.99 -6.99 14.54
N GLY A 182 -4.72 -7.27 14.77
CA GLY A 182 -3.78 -7.71 13.74
C GLY A 182 -3.62 -9.23 13.77
N THR A 183 -3.61 -9.91 12.62
CA THR A 183 -3.18 -11.32 12.56
C THR A 183 -1.78 -11.44 11.99
N VAL A 184 -1.00 -12.35 12.55
CA VAL A 184 0.42 -12.55 12.21
C VAL A 184 0.80 -14.04 12.27
N SER A 185 1.97 -14.39 11.69
CA SER A 185 2.45 -15.78 11.63
C SER A 185 3.54 -16.12 12.66
N GLY A 186 3.81 -15.24 13.63
CA GLY A 186 4.82 -15.50 14.65
C GLY A 186 5.21 -14.28 15.47
N PRO A 187 6.03 -14.46 16.52
CA PRO A 187 6.25 -13.47 17.57
C PRO A 187 6.98 -12.20 17.10
N GLN A 188 7.90 -12.30 16.14
CA GLN A 188 8.57 -11.11 15.59
C GLN A 188 7.59 -10.21 14.85
N LYS A 189 6.70 -10.80 14.03
CA LYS A 189 5.64 -10.04 13.34
C LYS A 189 4.61 -9.48 14.31
N ALA A 190 4.37 -10.17 15.45
CA ALA A 190 3.49 -9.66 16.49
C ALA A 190 4.04 -8.36 17.11
N LYS A 191 5.33 -8.29 17.39
CA LYS A 191 5.96 -7.06 17.87
C LYS A 191 5.79 -5.90 16.90
N LEU A 192 5.92 -6.16 15.59
CA LEU A 192 5.72 -5.13 14.56
C LEU A 192 4.27 -4.65 14.51
N ALA A 193 3.29 -5.55 14.54
CA ALA A 193 1.89 -5.17 14.54
C ALA A 193 1.49 -4.36 15.80
N ILE A 194 2.05 -4.70 16.97
CA ILE A 194 1.89 -3.90 18.19
C ILE A 194 2.52 -2.52 18.04
N ALA A 195 3.75 -2.45 17.53
CA ALA A 195 4.45 -1.17 17.30
C ALA A 195 3.73 -0.29 16.26
N ALA A 196 3.05 -0.90 15.27
CA ALA A 196 2.17 -0.20 14.34
C ALA A 196 0.91 0.37 15.00
N GLY A 197 0.59 -0.08 16.22
CA GLY A 197 -0.53 0.39 17.01
C GLY A 197 -1.74 -0.55 17.06
N ALA A 198 -1.64 -1.83 16.67
CA ALA A 198 -2.73 -2.78 16.88
C ALA A 198 -3.06 -2.90 18.37
N HIS A 199 -4.35 -2.87 18.70
CA HIS A 199 -4.80 -3.05 20.08
C HIS A 199 -4.63 -4.49 20.54
N HIS A 200 -4.85 -5.44 19.62
CA HIS A 200 -4.69 -6.86 19.86
C HIS A 200 -3.96 -7.51 18.68
N VAL A 201 -3.18 -8.55 18.96
CA VAL A 201 -2.47 -9.31 17.93
C VAL A 201 -2.69 -10.80 18.17
N ILE A 202 -3.11 -11.50 17.12
CA ILE A 202 -3.37 -12.94 17.14
C ILE A 202 -2.35 -13.64 16.23
N ASN A 203 -1.60 -14.58 16.78
CA ASN A 203 -0.80 -15.50 16.00
C ASN A 203 -1.70 -16.62 15.47
N TYR A 204 -2.04 -16.58 14.18
CA TYR A 204 -2.97 -17.54 13.58
C TYR A 204 -2.39 -18.98 13.46
N ARG A 205 -1.11 -19.16 13.82
CA ARG A 205 -0.48 -20.49 13.88
C ARG A 205 -0.58 -21.17 15.25
N GLU A 206 -1.15 -20.46 16.24
CA GLU A 206 -1.24 -20.93 17.62
C GLU A 206 -2.71 -20.98 18.08
N GLY A 207 -3.09 -22.07 18.70
CA GLY A 207 -4.42 -22.25 19.28
C GLY A 207 -5.57 -22.16 18.27
N ASP A 208 -6.68 -21.57 18.73
CA ASP A 208 -7.87 -21.28 17.91
C ASP A 208 -7.97 -19.76 17.65
N PRO A 209 -7.55 -19.28 16.49
CA PRO A 209 -7.60 -17.86 16.18
C PRO A 209 -9.02 -17.29 16.13
N ALA A 210 -10.03 -18.08 15.73
CA ALA A 210 -11.41 -17.62 15.69
C ALA A 210 -11.94 -17.39 17.09
N ALA A 211 -11.73 -18.34 18.03
CA ALA A 211 -12.11 -18.17 19.41
C ALA A 211 -11.41 -16.99 20.08
N ALA A 212 -10.11 -16.79 19.79
CA ALA A 212 -9.34 -15.66 20.33
C ALA A 212 -9.87 -14.31 19.83
N ILE A 213 -10.20 -14.19 18.54
CA ILE A 213 -10.79 -12.96 17.96
C ILE A 213 -12.19 -12.73 18.54
N ARG A 214 -13.01 -13.78 18.66
CA ARG A 214 -14.36 -13.67 19.24
C ARG A 214 -14.35 -13.29 20.73
N ALA A 215 -13.34 -13.67 21.47
CA ALA A 215 -13.18 -13.21 22.85
C ALA A 215 -12.95 -11.70 22.97
N ILE A 216 -12.32 -11.08 21.95
CA ILE A 216 -12.09 -9.62 21.85
C ILE A 216 -13.32 -8.92 21.27
N ALA A 217 -13.92 -9.50 20.23
CA ALA A 217 -15.06 -8.98 19.50
C ALA A 217 -16.22 -10.00 19.52
N PRO A 218 -17.00 -10.10 20.61
CA PRO A 218 -18.07 -11.10 20.76
C PRO A 218 -19.14 -11.01 19.65
N ASP A 219 -19.47 -9.79 19.21
CA ASP A 219 -20.42 -9.55 18.13
C ASP A 219 -19.80 -9.73 16.72
N GLY A 220 -18.49 -9.94 16.66
CA GLY A 220 -17.68 -10.07 15.45
C GLY A 220 -17.06 -8.77 14.98
N VAL A 221 -16.19 -8.89 13.94
CA VAL A 221 -15.48 -7.77 13.35
C VAL A 221 -16.31 -7.11 12.25
N ASP A 222 -16.22 -5.78 12.14
CA ASP A 222 -16.96 -4.99 11.12
C ASP A 222 -16.30 -5.09 9.75
N ILE A 223 -14.97 -5.02 9.71
CA ILE A 223 -14.18 -4.99 8.48
C ILE A 223 -12.98 -5.93 8.65
N VAL A 224 -12.79 -6.80 7.67
CA VAL A 224 -11.56 -7.59 7.48
C VAL A 224 -10.81 -7.00 6.29
N ALA A 225 -9.61 -6.48 6.50
CA ALA A 225 -8.69 -6.12 5.43
C ALA A 225 -7.80 -7.33 5.13
N GLU A 226 -8.07 -8.02 4.00
CA GLU A 226 -7.60 -9.37 3.75
C GLU A 226 -6.52 -9.44 2.66
N VAL A 227 -5.41 -10.13 2.95
CA VAL A 227 -4.26 -10.31 2.06
C VAL A 227 -4.20 -11.70 1.43
N ALA A 228 -4.87 -12.69 2.01
CA ALA A 228 -4.77 -14.10 1.65
C ALA A 228 -6.13 -14.83 1.73
N LEU A 229 -7.15 -14.26 1.09
CA LEU A 229 -8.53 -14.74 1.17
C LEU A 229 -8.65 -16.26 0.96
N GLY A 230 -7.89 -16.84 0.03
CA GLY A 230 -7.93 -18.29 -0.24
C GLY A 230 -7.52 -19.16 0.94
N ALA A 231 -6.68 -18.64 1.83
CA ALA A 231 -6.26 -19.33 3.06
C ALA A 231 -7.14 -18.98 4.26
N ASN A 232 -7.69 -17.76 4.30
CA ASN A 232 -8.28 -17.18 5.51
C ASN A 232 -9.82 -17.11 5.49
N LEU A 233 -10.49 -17.38 4.36
CA LEU A 233 -11.94 -17.19 4.23
C LEU A 233 -12.76 -17.87 5.34
N ALA A 234 -12.38 -19.08 5.76
CA ALA A 234 -13.07 -19.79 6.84
C ALA A 234 -12.93 -19.05 8.19
N LEU A 235 -11.73 -18.53 8.48
CA LEU A 235 -11.49 -17.72 9.68
C LEU A 235 -12.28 -16.40 9.59
N ASP A 236 -12.19 -15.73 8.45
CA ASP A 236 -12.86 -14.44 8.23
C ASP A 236 -14.37 -14.56 8.47
N LEU A 237 -15.02 -15.56 7.88
CA LEU A 237 -16.45 -15.81 8.06
C LEU A 237 -16.81 -16.24 9.48
N ALA A 238 -15.91 -16.96 10.18
CA ALA A 238 -16.14 -17.35 11.56
C ALA A 238 -16.12 -16.17 12.53
N VAL A 239 -15.41 -15.09 12.20
CA VAL A 239 -15.26 -13.92 13.07
C VAL A 239 -16.02 -12.68 12.58
N LEU A 240 -16.52 -12.68 11.35
CA LEU A 240 -17.25 -11.56 10.78
C LEU A 240 -18.60 -11.38 11.49
N ARG A 241 -18.98 -10.14 11.77
CA ARG A 241 -20.33 -9.82 12.22
C ARG A 241 -21.35 -9.89 11.07
N THR A 242 -22.63 -9.96 11.38
CA THR A 242 -23.68 -9.77 10.38
C THR A 242 -23.53 -8.40 9.72
N ARG A 243 -23.63 -8.34 8.38
CA ARG A 243 -23.39 -7.16 7.51
C ARG A 243 -21.93 -6.68 7.54
N GLY A 244 -20.99 -7.51 7.99
CA GLY A 244 -19.57 -7.20 7.93
C GLY A 244 -19.01 -7.27 6.50
N THR A 245 -17.84 -6.69 6.33
CA THR A 245 -17.17 -6.59 5.02
C THR A 245 -15.80 -7.26 5.06
N ILE A 246 -15.54 -8.14 4.10
CA ILE A 246 -14.19 -8.66 3.81
C ILE A 246 -13.68 -7.92 2.57
N ALA A 247 -12.64 -7.12 2.73
CA ALA A 247 -12.02 -6.33 1.68
C ALA A 247 -10.67 -6.97 1.31
N THR A 248 -10.62 -7.76 0.23
CA THR A 248 -9.41 -8.47 -0.19
C THR A 248 -8.64 -7.68 -1.25
N TYR A 249 -7.34 -7.49 -1.04
CA TYR A 249 -6.46 -6.69 -1.89
C TYR A 249 -5.28 -7.47 -2.47
N ALA A 250 -5.15 -8.75 -2.13
CA ALA A 250 -4.12 -9.63 -2.66
C ALA A 250 -4.61 -11.08 -2.71
N ASN A 251 -3.84 -11.94 -3.36
CA ASN A 251 -4.18 -13.34 -3.57
C ASN A 251 -3.10 -14.31 -3.04
N GLN A 252 -2.41 -13.94 -1.96
CA GLN A 252 -1.34 -14.77 -1.39
C GLN A 252 -1.82 -16.15 -0.91
N GLY A 253 -3.12 -16.30 -0.62
CA GLY A 253 -3.76 -17.55 -0.25
C GLY A 253 -4.22 -18.43 -1.42
N GLY A 254 -3.94 -18.06 -2.67
CA GLY A 254 -4.39 -18.77 -3.87
C GLY A 254 -5.37 -17.96 -4.72
N HIS A 255 -5.70 -18.49 -5.91
CA HIS A 255 -6.48 -17.78 -6.93
C HIS A 255 -7.99 -18.10 -6.89
N ALA A 256 -8.40 -19.10 -6.13
CA ALA A 256 -9.80 -19.54 -6.06
C ALA A 256 -10.24 -19.75 -4.62
N VAL A 257 -11.49 -19.47 -4.35
CA VAL A 257 -12.16 -19.73 -3.08
C VAL A 257 -13.50 -20.41 -3.31
N GLU A 258 -13.87 -21.31 -2.41
CA GLU A 258 -15.21 -21.90 -2.37
C GLU A 258 -16.08 -21.11 -1.38
N LEU A 259 -17.26 -20.67 -1.84
CA LEU A 259 -18.20 -19.90 -1.04
C LEU A 259 -19.41 -20.74 -0.66
N ASN A 260 -19.69 -20.85 0.63
CA ASN A 260 -20.97 -21.35 1.13
C ASN A 260 -22.02 -20.23 1.00
N VAL A 261 -22.88 -20.32 -0.01
CA VAL A 261 -23.89 -19.31 -0.31
C VAL A 261 -24.84 -19.09 0.87
N GLY A 262 -25.32 -20.17 1.52
CA GLY A 262 -26.24 -20.06 2.66
C GLY A 262 -25.63 -19.32 3.85
N GLN A 263 -24.39 -19.62 4.21
CA GLN A 263 -23.67 -18.93 5.28
C GLN A 263 -23.51 -17.43 4.98
N ASN A 264 -23.11 -17.09 3.76
CA ASN A 264 -22.93 -15.70 3.35
C ASN A 264 -24.27 -14.94 3.29
N MET A 265 -25.37 -15.59 2.91
CA MET A 265 -26.72 -15.00 2.96
C MET A 265 -27.16 -14.70 4.40
N VAL A 266 -26.93 -15.61 5.35
CA VAL A 266 -27.27 -15.39 6.76
C VAL A 266 -26.48 -14.23 7.36
N LEU A 267 -25.20 -14.13 7.04
CA LEU A 267 -24.35 -13.03 7.50
C LEU A 267 -24.59 -11.72 6.75
N ASN A 268 -25.29 -11.72 5.59
CA ASN A 268 -25.31 -10.59 4.66
C ASN A 268 -23.90 -10.08 4.38
N THR A 269 -22.98 -11.01 4.09
CA THR A 269 -21.56 -10.70 3.90
C THR A 269 -21.35 -9.81 2.69
N ARG A 270 -20.53 -8.78 2.82
CA ARG A 270 -19.96 -8.05 1.70
C ARG A 270 -18.53 -8.56 1.45
N LEU A 271 -18.31 -9.12 0.26
CA LEU A 271 -16.97 -9.50 -0.21
C LEU A 271 -16.55 -8.53 -1.31
N GLN A 272 -15.53 -7.72 -1.04
CA GLN A 272 -15.04 -6.72 -1.97
C GLN A 272 -13.61 -7.03 -2.41
N PHE A 273 -13.42 -7.25 -3.70
CA PHE A 273 -12.09 -7.37 -4.30
C PHE A 273 -11.56 -5.97 -4.64
N LEU A 274 -10.32 -5.71 -4.28
CA LEU A 274 -9.70 -4.40 -4.42
C LEU A 274 -8.44 -4.46 -5.30
N VAL A 275 -8.38 -3.59 -6.29
CA VAL A 275 -7.15 -3.22 -7.00
C VAL A 275 -7.12 -1.71 -7.12
N LEU A 276 -6.09 -1.06 -6.59
CA LEU A 276 -5.98 0.39 -6.54
C LEU A 276 -6.07 1.03 -7.94
N TYR A 277 -5.50 0.39 -8.96
CA TYR A 277 -5.44 0.93 -10.33
C TYR A 277 -6.81 1.01 -11.00
N THR A 278 -7.76 0.17 -10.59
CA THR A 278 -9.13 0.14 -11.09
C THR A 278 -10.15 0.73 -10.12
N ALA A 279 -9.71 1.22 -8.97
CA ALA A 279 -10.55 2.01 -8.08
C ALA A 279 -11.01 3.28 -8.80
N GLY A 280 -12.27 3.63 -8.70
CA GLY A 280 -12.82 4.81 -9.36
C GLY A 280 -12.12 6.11 -8.94
N PRO A 281 -12.12 7.16 -9.79
CA PRO A 281 -11.38 8.40 -9.52
C PRO A 281 -11.80 9.09 -8.22
N GLN A 282 -13.08 9.08 -7.88
CA GLN A 282 -13.60 9.64 -6.64
C GLN A 282 -13.04 8.93 -5.40
N ALA A 283 -12.98 7.59 -5.41
CA ALA A 283 -12.44 6.82 -4.29
C ALA A 283 -10.92 7.05 -4.13
N ARG A 284 -10.18 7.21 -5.24
CA ARG A 284 -8.75 7.53 -5.19
C ARG A 284 -8.51 8.94 -4.67
N ALA A 285 -9.25 9.94 -5.15
CA ALA A 285 -9.15 11.32 -4.67
C ALA A 285 -9.42 11.39 -3.16
N ALA A 286 -10.49 10.77 -2.69
CA ALA A 286 -10.80 10.67 -1.27
C ALA A 286 -9.65 10.03 -0.47
N ALA A 287 -9.08 8.93 -0.98
CA ALA A 287 -7.96 8.25 -0.31
C ALA A 287 -6.71 9.16 -0.24
N VAL A 288 -6.38 9.85 -1.32
CA VAL A 288 -5.24 10.79 -1.36
C VAL A 288 -5.40 11.92 -0.35
N GLU A 289 -6.58 12.54 -0.32
CA GLU A 289 -6.88 13.63 0.60
C GLU A 289 -6.80 13.17 2.08
N ASP A 290 -7.44 12.04 2.40
CA ASP A 290 -7.50 11.53 3.78
C ASP A 290 -6.12 11.05 4.26
N VAL A 291 -5.36 10.37 3.40
CA VAL A 291 -3.97 9.97 3.70
C VAL A 291 -3.08 11.20 3.91
N ALA A 292 -3.25 12.27 3.10
CA ALA A 292 -2.51 13.52 3.30
C ALA A 292 -2.86 14.19 4.64
N VAL A 293 -4.11 14.07 5.12
CA VAL A 293 -4.48 14.53 6.48
C VAL A 293 -3.81 13.65 7.53
N ALA A 294 -3.90 12.34 7.41
CA ALA A 294 -3.31 11.39 8.37
C ALA A 294 -1.79 11.58 8.52
N ILE A 295 -1.08 11.93 7.42
CA ILE A 295 0.35 12.27 7.48
C ILE A 295 0.58 13.54 8.31
N ARG A 296 -0.20 14.60 8.07
CA ARG A 296 -0.08 15.86 8.84
C ARG A 296 -0.36 15.66 10.33
N ASP A 297 -1.25 14.72 10.65
CA ASP A 297 -1.57 14.36 12.03
C ASP A 297 -0.51 13.42 12.65
N GLY A 298 0.54 13.04 11.90
CA GLY A 298 1.58 12.12 12.36
C GLY A 298 1.11 10.67 12.53
N ALA A 299 0.01 10.29 11.89
CA ALA A 299 -0.63 8.99 12.07
C ALA A 299 0.00 7.85 11.25
N LEU A 300 0.90 8.15 10.32
CA LEU A 300 1.50 7.19 9.39
C LEU A 300 3.04 7.15 9.49
N PRO A 301 3.64 7.03 10.68
CA PRO A 301 5.08 6.89 10.81
C PRO A 301 5.55 5.53 10.27
N VAL A 302 6.81 5.47 9.83
CA VAL A 302 7.48 4.26 9.34
C VAL A 302 8.78 4.04 10.12
N GLY A 303 9.37 2.88 10.02
CA GLY A 303 10.53 2.46 10.79
C GLY A 303 10.22 1.24 11.64
N GLU A 304 11.24 0.55 12.12
CA GLU A 304 11.06 -0.65 12.95
C GLU A 304 10.33 -0.32 14.27
N GLU A 305 10.64 0.83 14.87
CA GLU A 305 10.01 1.37 16.08
C GLU A 305 8.52 1.67 15.90
N HIS A 306 8.08 1.85 14.65
CA HIS A 306 6.69 2.07 14.26
C HIS A 306 6.06 0.85 13.57
N GLY A 307 6.74 -0.31 13.60
CA GLY A 307 6.22 -1.58 13.10
C GLY A 307 6.40 -1.81 11.59
N LEU A 308 7.15 -0.96 10.90
CA LEU A 308 7.47 -1.12 9.47
C LEU A 308 8.98 -1.00 9.24
N PRO A 309 9.77 -2.06 9.43
CA PRO A 309 11.19 -2.06 9.11
C PRO A 309 11.47 -1.61 7.68
N LEU A 310 12.50 -0.78 7.48
CA LEU A 310 12.88 -0.26 6.17
C LEU A 310 14.13 -0.97 5.66
N HIS A 311 14.03 -1.62 4.51
CA HIS A 311 15.14 -2.28 3.82
C HIS A 311 15.62 -1.39 2.68
N ARG A 312 16.84 -0.85 2.76
CA ARG A 312 17.33 0.15 1.82
C ARG A 312 18.34 -0.43 0.83
N PHE A 313 18.21 -0.02 -0.42
CA PHE A 313 19.10 -0.41 -1.51
C PHE A 313 19.44 0.83 -2.34
N PRO A 314 20.69 1.03 -2.78
CA PRO A 314 21.01 2.10 -3.72
C PRO A 314 20.42 1.79 -5.10
N LEU A 315 20.17 2.81 -5.94
CA LEU A 315 19.52 2.68 -7.25
C LEU A 315 20.11 1.57 -8.12
N HIS A 316 21.43 1.44 -8.17
CA HIS A 316 22.10 0.41 -8.98
C HIS A 316 21.86 -1.02 -8.48
N ARG A 317 21.32 -1.20 -7.27
CA ARG A 317 20.96 -2.50 -6.67
C ARG A 317 19.45 -2.73 -6.65
N THR A 318 18.69 -2.09 -7.52
CA THR A 318 17.22 -2.28 -7.63
C THR A 318 16.86 -3.75 -7.88
N ALA A 319 17.69 -4.52 -8.57
CA ALA A 319 17.48 -5.97 -8.75
C ALA A 319 17.43 -6.71 -7.40
N ASP A 320 18.30 -6.34 -6.46
CA ASP A 320 18.31 -6.92 -5.11
C ASP A 320 17.10 -6.47 -4.29
N ALA A 321 16.66 -5.21 -4.46
CA ALA A 321 15.45 -4.70 -3.85
C ALA A 321 14.21 -5.48 -4.32
N HIS A 322 14.08 -5.77 -5.61
CA HIS A 322 13.03 -6.63 -6.13
C HIS A 322 13.10 -8.05 -5.58
N ARG A 323 14.31 -8.63 -5.52
CA ARG A 323 14.51 -9.97 -4.94
C ARG A 323 14.10 -10.01 -3.47
N ALA A 324 14.40 -8.98 -2.69
CA ALA A 324 13.99 -8.91 -1.29
C ALA A 324 12.46 -8.92 -1.13
N VAL A 325 11.71 -8.16 -1.95
CA VAL A 325 10.23 -8.17 -1.93
C VAL A 325 9.69 -9.52 -2.42
N GLU A 326 10.25 -10.08 -3.48
CA GLU A 326 9.85 -11.36 -4.08
C GLU A 326 10.04 -12.54 -3.12
N THR A 327 11.08 -12.49 -2.27
CA THR A 327 11.35 -13.48 -1.22
C THR A 327 10.67 -13.21 0.11
N GLY A 328 9.82 -12.17 0.19
CA GLY A 328 8.94 -11.90 1.33
C GLY A 328 9.59 -11.13 2.47
N ALA A 329 10.45 -10.16 2.16
CA ALA A 329 10.96 -9.21 3.16
C ALA A 329 9.80 -8.61 3.98
N VAL A 330 9.93 -8.64 5.30
CA VAL A 330 8.94 -8.08 6.23
C VAL A 330 9.21 -6.60 6.43
N GLY A 331 8.24 -5.75 6.14
CA GLY A 331 8.40 -4.31 6.18
C GLY A 331 8.27 -3.66 4.81
N LYS A 332 9.00 -2.57 4.58
CA LYS A 332 9.02 -1.85 3.30
C LYS A 332 10.42 -1.86 2.70
N VAL A 333 10.48 -2.14 1.41
CA VAL A 333 11.73 -2.04 0.64
C VAL A 333 11.75 -0.68 -0.05
N LEU A 334 12.86 0.04 0.13
CA LEU A 334 13.11 1.36 -0.42
C LEU A 334 14.39 1.35 -1.27
N VAL A 335 14.39 2.18 -2.31
CA VAL A 335 15.56 2.41 -3.15
C VAL A 335 15.98 3.87 -3.01
N ASP A 336 17.22 4.10 -2.56
CA ASP A 336 17.85 5.42 -2.51
C ASP A 336 18.24 5.81 -3.93
N VAL A 337 17.58 6.85 -4.44
CA VAL A 337 17.75 7.28 -5.83
C VAL A 337 18.77 8.40 -5.95
N THR A 338 18.63 9.41 -5.12
CA THR A 338 19.62 10.49 -5.01
C THR A 338 20.24 10.49 -3.61
N PRO A 339 21.57 10.70 -3.50
CA PRO A 339 22.27 10.78 -2.20
C PRO A 339 21.71 11.84 -1.29
#